data_c34d671ed81994ded855b8fea0b02b9a
#
_entry.id   c34d671ed81994ded855b8fea0b02b9a
#
_cell.length_a   1.000
_cell.length_b   1.000
_cell.length_c   1.000
_cell.angle_alpha   90.00
_cell.angle_beta   90.00
_cell.angle_gamma   90.00
#
_symmetry.space_group_name_H-M   'P 1'
#
loop_
_entity.id
_entity.type
_entity.pdbx_description
1 polymer ?
#
loop_
_entity_poly.entity_id
_entity_poly.type
_entity_poly.pdbx_seq_one_letter_code
_entity_poly.pdbx_strand_id
1 'polypeptide(L)'
;FVCAGEKVLFIDADIMSEIFLGKYKLGKNLKGVADFLKKPSQMYDLICKTNNPQLDIIFTGVLDDGVISEDEESMMKQFIDMYSDKYDRIVLSSDVDGRIAKYCDGTVIMYEESEFGELSAENYVDELENNKCNVLGVVING
;
A
#
# COMPACT_ATOMS: atom_id res chain seq x y z
N PHE A 1 11.22 -8.24 -8.94
CA PHE A 1 12.06 -7.87 -7.81
C PHE A 1 12.56 -9.10 -7.08
N VAL A 2 11.70 -9.85 -6.39
CA VAL A 2 12.08 -11.04 -5.60
C VAL A 2 12.86 -12.06 -6.43
N CYS A 3 12.43 -12.36 -7.66
CA CYS A 3 13.15 -13.26 -8.57
C CYS A 3 14.52 -12.73 -9.00
N ALA A 4 14.77 -11.44 -8.90
CA ALA A 4 16.06 -10.82 -9.14
C ALA A 4 16.99 -10.84 -7.90
N GLY A 5 16.54 -11.42 -6.80
CA GLY A 5 17.28 -11.52 -5.55
C GLY A 5 17.17 -10.29 -4.65
N GLU A 6 16.33 -9.32 -5.01
CA GLU A 6 16.08 -8.13 -4.20
C GLU A 6 15.24 -8.48 -2.96
N LYS A 7 15.55 -7.84 -1.85
CA LYS A 7 14.76 -7.96 -0.62
C LYS A 7 13.58 -7.00 -0.67
N VAL A 8 12.38 -7.55 -0.68
CA VAL A 8 11.13 -6.82 -0.91
C VAL A 8 10.28 -6.79 0.35
N LEU A 9 9.75 -5.60 0.66
CA LEU A 9 8.66 -5.43 1.61
C LEU A 9 7.39 -5.12 0.84
N PHE A 10 6.36 -5.96 0.98
CA PHE A 10 5.02 -5.65 0.51
C PHE A 10 4.22 -5.04 1.66
N ILE A 11 3.63 -3.87 1.43
CA ILE A 11 2.76 -3.19 2.40
C ILE A 11 1.35 -3.14 1.83
N ASP A 12 0.42 -3.80 2.50
CA ASP A 12 -1.00 -3.67 2.21
C ASP A 12 -1.54 -2.45 2.96
N ALA A 13 -1.67 -1.34 2.24
CA ALA A 13 -2.21 -0.09 2.75
C ALA A 13 -3.61 0.22 2.18
N ASP A 14 -4.25 -0.76 1.54
CA ASP A 14 -5.66 -0.66 1.15
C ASP A 14 -6.55 -0.93 2.36
N ILE A 15 -6.74 0.12 3.14
CA ILE A 15 -7.46 0.08 4.42
C ILE A 15 -8.97 -0.12 4.22
N MET A 16 -9.47 0.17 3.01
CA MET A 16 -10.90 0.11 2.71
C MET A 16 -11.38 -1.26 2.28
N SER A 17 -10.51 -2.09 1.67
CA SER A 17 -10.99 -3.30 0.99
C SER A 17 -11.01 -4.55 1.86
N GLU A 18 -10.28 -4.61 2.97
CA GLU A 18 -10.13 -5.81 3.84
C GLU A 18 -9.84 -7.12 3.07
N ILE A 19 -9.46 -7.02 1.79
CA ILE A 19 -9.35 -8.16 0.86
C ILE A 19 -8.38 -9.22 1.41
N PHE A 20 -7.24 -8.79 1.91
CA PHE A 20 -6.25 -9.72 2.43
C PHE A 20 -6.68 -10.36 3.75
N LEU A 21 -7.32 -9.61 4.63
CA LEU A 21 -7.82 -10.12 5.91
C LEU A 21 -8.87 -11.22 5.71
N GLY A 22 -9.79 -11.01 4.78
CA GLY A 22 -10.84 -11.99 4.46
C GLY A 22 -10.29 -13.21 3.72
N LYS A 23 -9.44 -13.01 2.71
CA LYS A 23 -8.93 -14.07 1.83
C LYS A 23 -7.99 -15.05 2.56
N TYR A 24 -7.14 -14.55 3.43
CA TYR A 24 -6.12 -15.38 4.09
C TYR A 24 -6.50 -15.81 5.50
N LYS A 25 -7.72 -15.53 5.97
CA LYS A 25 -8.19 -15.85 7.34
C LYS A 25 -7.20 -15.42 8.41
N LEU A 26 -6.58 -14.28 8.21
CA LEU A 26 -5.63 -13.72 9.15
C LEU A 26 -6.31 -13.47 10.49
N GLY A 27 -5.62 -13.74 11.58
CA GLY A 27 -6.20 -13.63 12.92
C GLY A 27 -6.66 -12.20 13.22
N LYS A 28 -7.77 -12.07 13.92
CA LYS A 28 -8.37 -10.77 14.32
C LYS A 28 -7.44 -9.85 15.14
N ASN A 29 -6.31 -10.37 15.59
CA ASN A 29 -5.32 -9.63 16.39
C ASN A 29 -4.08 -9.24 15.59
N LEU A 30 -4.09 -9.43 14.26
CA LEU A 30 -2.97 -9.05 13.42
C LEU A 30 -2.82 -7.53 13.42
N LYS A 31 -1.66 -7.06 13.87
CA LYS A 31 -1.30 -5.65 13.84
C LYS A 31 -0.81 -5.28 12.44
N GLY A 32 -1.10 -4.06 12.02
CA GLY A 32 -0.74 -3.60 10.68
C GLY A 32 -0.58 -2.08 10.59
N VAL A 33 -0.66 -1.58 9.37
CA VAL A 33 -0.53 -0.15 9.06
C VAL A 33 -1.47 0.71 9.91
N ALA A 34 -2.73 0.28 10.05
CA ALA A 34 -3.74 1.00 10.84
C ALA A 34 -3.36 1.17 12.31
N ASP A 35 -2.72 0.16 12.91
CA ASP A 35 -2.27 0.25 14.29
C ASP A 35 -1.15 1.28 14.46
N PHE A 36 -0.22 1.36 13.49
CA PHE A 36 0.82 2.36 13.49
C PHE A 36 0.23 3.77 13.35
N LEU A 37 -0.70 3.97 12.42
CA LEU A 37 -1.32 5.26 12.19
C LEU A 37 -2.06 5.78 13.45
N LYS A 38 -2.75 4.90 14.16
CA LYS A 38 -3.43 5.24 15.42
C LYS A 38 -2.47 5.61 16.56
N LYS A 39 -1.33 4.94 16.66
CA LYS A 39 -0.36 5.12 17.75
C LYS A 39 1.09 4.99 17.26
N PRO A 40 1.61 6.00 16.54
CA PRO A 40 2.95 5.93 15.95
C PRO A 40 4.09 5.78 16.97
N SER A 41 3.86 6.23 18.21
CA SER A 41 4.84 6.11 19.32
C SER A 41 4.96 4.70 19.87
N GLN A 42 4.03 3.81 19.56
CA GLN A 42 4.05 2.44 20.01
C GLN A 42 4.81 1.59 18.98
N MET A 43 5.93 1.00 19.39
CA MET A 43 6.67 0.08 18.54
C MET A 43 5.90 -1.23 18.43
N TYR A 44 5.41 -1.50 17.24
CA TYR A 44 4.79 -2.78 16.89
C TYR A 44 5.76 -3.61 16.05
N ASP A 45 5.76 -4.91 16.24
CA ASP A 45 6.35 -5.82 15.28
C ASP A 45 5.28 -6.12 14.22
N LEU A 46 5.36 -5.37 13.11
CA LEU A 46 4.37 -5.44 12.03
C LEU A 46 4.80 -6.36 10.90
N ILE A 47 6.08 -6.79 10.89
CA ILE A 47 6.64 -7.57 9.79
C ILE A 47 6.23 -9.02 9.89
N CYS A 48 5.46 -9.48 8.92
CA CYS A 48 5.13 -10.88 8.74
C CYS A 48 6.11 -11.53 7.77
N LYS A 49 6.86 -12.51 8.26
CA LYS A 49 7.76 -13.30 7.43
C LYS A 49 6.97 -14.24 6.54
N THR A 50 7.35 -14.32 5.26
CA THR A 50 6.79 -15.31 4.35
C THR A 50 7.67 -16.55 4.23
N ASN A 51 7.23 -17.54 3.46
CA ASN A 51 8.04 -18.69 3.10
C ASN A 51 9.14 -18.38 2.05
N ASN A 52 9.12 -17.16 1.49
CA ASN A 52 10.18 -16.67 0.63
C ASN A 52 11.10 -15.73 1.45
N PRO A 53 12.40 -16.05 1.62
CA PRO A 53 13.30 -15.26 2.45
C PRO A 53 13.54 -13.82 1.92
N GLN A 54 13.19 -13.55 0.67
CA GLN A 54 13.32 -12.24 0.05
C GLN A 54 12.05 -11.40 0.14
N LEU A 55 10.94 -11.94 0.70
CA LEU A 55 9.66 -11.25 0.78
C LEU A 55 9.13 -11.22 2.19
N ASP A 56 8.96 -10.03 2.72
CA ASP A 56 8.23 -9.77 3.95
C ASP A 56 6.93 -9.00 3.63
N ILE A 57 5.93 -9.12 4.51
CA ILE A 57 4.63 -8.46 4.34
C ILE A 57 4.27 -7.70 5.61
N ILE A 58 3.72 -6.49 5.44
CA ILE A 58 2.96 -5.78 6.46
C ILE A 58 1.51 -5.68 5.98
N PHE A 59 0.59 -6.14 6.80
CA PHE A 59 -0.83 -6.09 6.51
C PHE A 59 -1.46 -4.76 6.94
N THR A 60 -2.68 -4.52 6.47
CA THR A 60 -3.46 -3.32 6.78
C THR A 60 -3.71 -3.15 8.28
N GLY A 61 -4.01 -4.24 8.99
CA GLY A 61 -4.57 -4.17 10.34
C GLY A 61 -6.08 -3.84 10.29
N VAL A 62 -6.65 -3.44 11.42
CA VAL A 62 -8.10 -3.12 11.52
C VAL A 62 -8.28 -1.66 11.89
N LEU A 63 -8.94 -0.90 11.01
CA LEU A 63 -9.46 0.44 11.31
C LEU A 63 -10.92 0.31 11.78
N ASP A 64 -11.25 0.95 12.90
CA ASP A 64 -12.60 0.88 13.47
C ASP A 64 -13.63 1.64 12.62
N ASP A 65 -13.21 2.66 11.88
CA ASP A 65 -14.06 3.56 11.09
C ASP A 65 -13.68 3.68 9.60
N GLY A 66 -12.63 3.01 9.16
CA GLY A 66 -12.23 2.93 7.74
C GLY A 66 -11.77 4.25 7.11
N VAL A 67 -11.60 5.33 7.89
CA VAL A 67 -11.22 6.65 7.39
C VAL A 67 -9.82 7.02 7.89
N ILE A 68 -8.95 7.41 6.97
CA ILE A 68 -7.64 7.99 7.29
C ILE A 68 -7.78 9.51 7.31
N SER A 69 -7.42 10.14 8.43
CA SER A 69 -7.33 11.59 8.55
C SER A 69 -6.10 12.13 7.80
N GLU A 70 -6.07 13.44 7.50
CA GLU A 70 -4.90 14.09 6.88
C GLU A 70 -3.63 13.95 7.75
N ASP A 71 -3.77 13.95 9.06
CA ASP A 71 -2.64 13.75 9.97
C ASP A 71 -2.09 12.32 9.87
N GLU A 72 -2.96 11.33 9.82
CA GLU A 72 -2.58 9.92 9.63
C GLU A 72 -1.96 9.68 8.25
N GLU A 73 -2.48 10.32 7.21
CA GLU A 73 -1.89 10.28 5.87
C GLU A 73 -0.44 10.78 5.88
N SER A 74 -0.17 11.88 6.56
CA SER A 74 1.19 12.43 6.67
C SER A 74 2.18 11.48 7.36
N MET A 75 1.69 10.61 8.23
CA MET A 75 2.49 9.59 8.92
C MET A 75 2.88 8.42 8.01
N MET A 76 2.18 8.22 6.90
CA MET A 76 2.54 7.17 5.92
C MET A 76 3.94 7.39 5.35
N LYS A 77 4.35 8.64 5.13
CA LYS A 77 5.73 8.91 4.70
C LYS A 77 6.73 8.41 5.74
N GLN A 78 6.52 8.73 7.02
CA GLN A 78 7.39 8.25 8.10
C GLN A 78 7.40 6.73 8.17
N PHE A 79 6.23 6.10 7.98
CA PHE A 79 6.10 4.66 7.96
C PHE A 79 6.93 4.01 6.86
N ILE A 80 6.87 4.53 5.64
CA ILE A 80 7.68 4.07 4.51
C ILE A 80 9.18 4.28 4.79
N ASP A 81 9.55 5.48 5.27
CA ASP A 81 10.93 5.84 5.57
C ASP A 81 11.57 4.91 6.63
N MET A 82 10.79 4.41 7.59
CA MET A 82 11.28 3.45 8.62
C MET A 82 11.83 2.14 8.04
N TYR A 83 11.40 1.77 6.85
CA TYR A 83 11.77 0.51 6.20
C TYR A 83 12.67 0.70 4.98
N SER A 84 12.83 1.91 4.47
CA SER A 84 13.58 2.20 3.24
C SER A 84 15.04 1.72 3.27
N ASP A 85 15.70 1.80 4.42
CA ASP A 85 17.08 1.35 4.60
C ASP A 85 17.23 -0.18 4.76
N LYS A 86 16.11 -0.90 4.94
CA LYS A 86 16.11 -2.33 5.28
C LYS A 86 15.74 -3.23 4.10
N TYR A 87 15.17 -2.64 3.07
CA TYR A 87 14.67 -3.35 1.89
C TYR A 87 15.12 -2.65 0.61
N ASP A 88 15.41 -3.46 -0.41
CA ASP A 88 15.80 -2.94 -1.73
C ASP A 88 14.58 -2.35 -2.45
N ARG A 89 13.40 -2.88 -2.17
CA ARG A 89 12.11 -2.41 -2.70
C ARG A 89 11.02 -2.43 -1.65
N ILE A 90 10.21 -1.39 -1.66
CA ILE A 90 8.93 -1.37 -0.95
C ILE A 90 7.84 -1.29 -2.01
N VAL A 91 6.94 -2.28 -2.02
CA VAL A 91 5.77 -2.32 -2.89
C VAL A 91 4.55 -2.09 -2.03
N LEU A 92 3.80 -1.04 -2.33
CA LEU A 92 2.66 -0.62 -1.55
C LEU A 92 1.38 -0.78 -2.38
N SER A 93 0.41 -1.52 -1.83
CA SER A 93 -0.95 -1.56 -2.35
C SER A 93 -1.76 -0.46 -1.66
N SER A 94 -2.43 0.38 -2.43
CA SER A 94 -3.23 1.50 -1.93
C SER A 94 -4.62 1.47 -2.55
N ASP A 95 -5.52 2.21 -1.94
CA ASP A 95 -6.85 2.46 -2.47
C ASP A 95 -6.83 3.38 -3.71
N VAL A 96 -8.01 3.54 -4.30
CA VAL A 96 -8.20 4.33 -5.52
C VAL A 96 -7.97 5.84 -5.34
N ASP A 97 -8.02 6.35 -4.11
CA ASP A 97 -7.87 7.80 -3.88
C ASP A 97 -6.44 8.30 -4.11
N GLY A 98 -5.46 7.39 -4.17
CA GLY A 98 -4.07 7.71 -4.50
C GLY A 98 -3.34 8.63 -3.52
N ARG A 99 -3.96 8.94 -2.37
CA ARG A 99 -3.41 9.90 -1.40
C ARG A 99 -2.04 9.50 -0.87
N ILE A 100 -1.81 8.20 -0.76
CA ILE A 100 -0.55 7.64 -0.27
C ILE A 100 0.48 7.54 -1.41
N ALA A 101 0.04 7.40 -2.65
CA ALA A 101 0.88 7.21 -3.83
C ALA A 101 1.90 8.33 -4.05
N LYS A 102 1.59 9.57 -3.64
CA LYS A 102 2.51 10.72 -3.71
C LYS A 102 3.80 10.57 -2.88
N TYR A 103 3.83 9.62 -1.94
CA TYR A 103 5.00 9.32 -1.12
C TYR A 103 5.88 8.21 -1.72
N CYS A 104 5.48 7.66 -2.85
CA CYS A 104 6.20 6.62 -3.57
C CYS A 104 7.02 7.20 -4.72
N ASP A 105 8.11 6.53 -5.09
CA ASP A 105 8.96 6.94 -6.23
C ASP A 105 8.25 6.75 -7.57
N GLY A 106 7.27 5.85 -7.64
CA GLY A 106 6.46 5.60 -8.82
C GLY A 106 5.18 4.85 -8.51
N THR A 107 4.15 5.10 -9.30
CA THR A 107 2.81 4.54 -9.16
C THR A 107 2.41 3.80 -10.42
N VAL A 108 1.88 2.60 -10.26
CA VAL A 108 1.25 1.83 -11.33
C VAL A 108 -0.23 1.69 -11.01
N ILE A 109 -1.07 2.09 -11.95
CA ILE A 109 -2.51 1.98 -11.83
C ILE A 109 -2.93 0.60 -12.34
N MET A 110 -3.81 -0.07 -11.61
CA MET A 110 -4.38 -1.34 -12.04
C MET A 110 -5.88 -1.19 -12.25
N TYR A 111 -6.34 -1.55 -13.45
CA TYR A 111 -7.76 -1.59 -13.81
C TYR A 111 -8.20 -3.02 -14.12
N GLU A 112 -9.43 -3.35 -13.77
CA GLU A 112 -10.10 -4.51 -14.35
C GLU A 112 -10.65 -4.17 -15.75
N GLU A 113 -10.57 -5.10 -16.69
CA GLU A 113 -11.03 -4.86 -18.08
C GLU A 113 -12.49 -4.40 -18.13
N SER A 114 -13.33 -4.90 -17.23
CA SER A 114 -14.74 -4.53 -17.13
C SER A 114 -14.99 -3.07 -16.68
N GLU A 115 -14.01 -2.46 -16.03
CA GLU A 115 -14.09 -1.09 -15.50
C GLU A 115 -13.32 -0.10 -16.38
N PHE A 116 -12.55 -0.61 -17.35
CA PHE A 116 -11.69 0.21 -18.19
C PHE A 116 -12.52 0.99 -19.24
N GLY A 117 -12.48 2.31 -19.10
CA GLY A 117 -12.96 3.25 -20.10
C GLY A 117 -11.85 4.27 -20.39
N GLU A 118 -11.48 4.46 -21.66
CA GLU A 118 -10.35 5.34 -22.05
C GLU A 118 -10.43 6.71 -21.34
N LEU A 119 -11.60 7.34 -21.36
CA LEU A 119 -11.78 8.68 -20.77
C LEU A 119 -11.66 8.68 -19.24
N SER A 120 -12.07 7.61 -18.58
CA SER A 120 -11.97 7.50 -17.12
C SER A 120 -10.53 7.24 -16.66
N ALA A 121 -9.78 6.46 -17.43
CA ALA A 121 -8.37 6.18 -17.15
C ALA A 121 -7.50 7.44 -17.31
N GLU A 122 -7.69 8.21 -18.40
CA GLU A 122 -6.96 9.46 -18.60
C GLU A 122 -7.25 10.47 -17.49
N ASN A 123 -8.53 10.68 -17.13
CA ASN A 123 -8.90 11.59 -16.05
C ASN A 123 -8.28 11.19 -14.71
N TYR A 124 -8.21 9.88 -14.43
CA TYR A 124 -7.62 9.41 -13.19
C TYR A 124 -6.09 9.56 -13.17
N VAL A 125 -5.41 9.33 -14.30
CA VAL A 125 -3.98 9.63 -14.44
C VAL A 125 -3.71 11.11 -14.18
N ASP A 126 -4.48 11.99 -14.82
CA ASP A 126 -4.35 13.45 -14.64
C ASP A 126 -4.57 13.86 -13.18
N GLU A 127 -5.54 13.26 -12.49
CA GLU A 127 -5.80 13.51 -11.07
C GLU A 127 -4.61 13.10 -10.19
N LEU A 128 -4.04 11.93 -10.41
CA LEU A 128 -2.87 11.47 -9.67
C LEU A 128 -1.64 12.34 -9.94
N GLU A 129 -1.40 12.73 -11.18
CA GLU A 129 -0.29 13.62 -11.54
C GLU A 129 -0.47 15.02 -10.92
N ASN A 130 -1.68 15.57 -10.90
CA ASN A 130 -2.01 16.82 -10.21
C ASN A 130 -1.76 16.71 -8.70
N ASN A 131 -1.95 15.54 -8.11
CA ASN A 131 -1.63 15.21 -6.71
C ASN A 131 -0.15 14.88 -6.49
N LYS A 132 0.71 15.13 -7.48
CA LYS A 132 2.17 14.92 -7.44
C LYS A 132 2.60 13.44 -7.38
N CYS A 133 1.76 12.55 -7.84
CA CYS A 133 2.16 11.16 -8.05
C CYS A 133 2.96 11.01 -9.34
N ASN A 134 4.01 10.22 -9.29
CA ASN A 134 4.77 9.85 -10.48
C ASN A 134 4.15 8.61 -11.12
N VAL A 135 3.23 8.79 -12.07
CA VAL A 135 2.54 7.69 -12.72
C VAL A 135 3.45 7.05 -13.77
N LEU A 136 3.79 5.78 -13.59
CA LEU A 136 4.66 5.00 -14.47
C LEU A 136 3.87 4.32 -15.60
N GLY A 137 2.59 4.08 -15.39
CA GLY A 137 1.72 3.46 -16.37
C GLY A 137 0.47 2.83 -15.77
N VAL A 138 -0.33 2.28 -16.66
CA VAL A 138 -1.59 1.61 -16.37
C VAL A 138 -1.50 0.14 -16.80
N VAL A 139 -1.96 -0.75 -15.94
CA VAL A 139 -2.07 -2.19 -16.23
C VAL A 139 -3.55 -2.56 -16.24
N ILE A 140 -3.97 -3.19 -17.32
CA ILE A 140 -5.34 -3.72 -17.46
C ILE A 140 -5.28 -5.22 -17.19
N ASN A 141 -6.05 -5.65 -16.21
CA ASN A 141 -6.18 -7.04 -15.83
C ASN A 141 -7.48 -7.60 -16.41
N GLY A 142 -7.36 -8.57 -17.28
CA GLY A 142 -8.46 -9.25 -17.94
C GLY A 142 -8.87 -10.55 -17.25
#